data_aa19f129ecbdd24122f60b6e843ae6d3
#
_entry.id   aa19f129ecbdd24122f60b6e843ae6d3
#
_cell.length_a   1.000
_cell.length_b   1.000
_cell.length_c   1.000
_cell.angle_alpha   90.00
_cell.angle_beta   90.00
_cell.angle_gamma   90.00
#
_symmetry.space_group_name_H-M   'P 1'
#
loop_
_entity.id
_entity.type
_entity.pdbx_description
1 polymer ?
#
loop_
_entity_poly.entity_id
_entity_poly.type
_entity_poly.pdbx_seq_one_letter_code
_entity_poly.pdbx_strand_id
1 'polypeptide(L)'
;MGCATGTIAAYVPTSEMPWNRMRVAHLYRRLAFGATNQQIIDGLAMSPDALIDQIIDQTLALPLSPAPIWADWTRYPIDDYAAGGDFSDQAYGHLFELVPQWLNDMLTNSFRGKLALFWHNHFVTRFDTYDCSAYLYEYYKLLQEYALGNFRIFAHKMGITPAMLMYLNGNENEVESPNENYARELMELFTMGRDNGYTEDDIVELSLIHI
;
A
#
# COMPACT_ATOMS: atom_id res chain seq x y z
N MET A 1 36.46 6.38 1.99
CA MET A 1 35.74 6.11 3.24
C MET A 1 34.78 4.96 2.95
N GLY A 2 35.05 3.78 3.52
CA GLY A 2 34.11 2.66 3.39
C GLY A 2 32.83 2.98 4.19
N CYS A 3 31.66 2.79 3.58
CA CYS A 3 30.42 2.82 4.32
C CYS A 3 30.49 1.71 5.41
N ALA A 4 30.39 2.09 6.68
CA ALA A 4 30.21 1.11 7.73
C ALA A 4 28.91 0.34 7.43
N THR A 5 29.00 -0.97 7.26
CA THR A 5 27.83 -1.82 7.12
C THR A 5 27.05 -1.75 8.44
N GLY A 6 25.86 -1.13 8.39
CA GLY A 6 24.97 -1.12 9.55
C GLY A 6 24.54 -2.55 9.91
N THR A 7 24.30 -2.81 11.15
CA THR A 7 23.71 -4.06 11.62
C THR A 7 22.19 -3.91 11.70
N ILE A 8 21.46 -5.02 11.58
CA ILE A 8 20.01 -5.10 11.85
C ILE A 8 19.71 -5.30 13.35
N ALA A 9 20.74 -5.20 14.22
CA ALA A 9 20.55 -5.31 15.67
C ALA A 9 19.65 -4.17 16.17
N ALA A 10 18.84 -4.49 17.18
CA ALA A 10 18.00 -3.49 17.83
C ALA A 10 18.86 -2.35 18.40
N TYR A 11 18.37 -1.12 18.23
CA TYR A 11 19.04 0.05 18.79
C TYR A 11 18.85 0.07 20.31
N VAL A 12 19.97 0.03 21.04
CA VAL A 12 20.02 0.21 22.49
C VAL A 12 20.75 1.52 22.77
N PRO A 13 20.15 2.45 23.52
CA PRO A 13 20.81 3.70 23.90
C PRO A 13 22.09 3.48 24.69
N THR A 14 23.15 4.21 24.32
CA THR A 14 24.44 4.23 25.04
C THR A 14 24.89 5.68 25.27
N SER A 15 25.96 5.88 26.03
CA SER A 15 26.56 7.21 26.22
C SER A 15 27.04 7.84 24.89
N GLU A 16 27.52 7.00 23.95
CA GLU A 16 27.97 7.44 22.61
C GLU A 16 26.79 7.60 21.64
N MET A 17 25.72 6.85 21.84
CA MET A 17 24.52 6.88 21.03
C MET A 17 23.27 7.10 21.92
N PRO A 18 23.12 8.24 22.57
CA PRO A 18 22.03 8.47 23.52
C PRO A 18 20.68 8.63 22.80
N TRP A 19 19.61 8.21 23.49
CA TRP A 19 18.25 8.56 23.05
C TRP A 19 18.03 10.07 23.23
N ASN A 20 17.85 10.77 22.14
CA ASN A 20 17.77 12.23 22.10
C ASN A 20 16.78 12.73 21.06
N ARG A 21 16.55 14.04 21.02
CA ARG A 21 15.63 14.70 20.07
C ARG A 21 15.84 14.29 18.62
N MET A 22 17.09 14.19 18.19
CA MET A 22 17.42 13.84 16.81
C MET A 22 16.98 12.41 16.47
N ARG A 23 17.15 11.47 17.40
CA ARG A 23 16.78 10.06 17.21
C ARG A 23 15.28 9.86 17.29
N VAL A 24 14.58 10.53 18.20
CA VAL A 24 13.11 10.54 18.22
C VAL A 24 12.57 11.11 16.90
N ALA A 25 13.08 12.24 16.45
CA ALA A 25 12.67 12.82 15.16
C ALA A 25 13.04 11.91 13.97
N HIS A 26 14.16 11.18 14.05
CA HIS A 26 14.52 10.18 13.04
C HIS A 26 13.52 9.03 13.01
N LEU A 27 13.13 8.48 14.16
CA LEU A 27 12.14 7.42 14.25
C LEU A 27 10.81 7.85 13.58
N TYR A 28 10.29 9.01 13.93
CA TYR A 28 9.06 9.54 13.30
C TYR A 28 9.22 9.78 11.79
N ARG A 29 10.37 10.20 11.31
CA ARG A 29 10.62 10.30 9.85
C ARG A 29 10.62 8.94 9.16
N ARG A 30 11.01 7.87 9.85
CA ARG A 30 10.98 6.50 9.31
C ARG A 30 9.57 5.89 9.34
N LEU A 31 8.84 6.08 10.43
CA LEU A 31 7.52 5.48 10.65
C LEU A 31 6.36 6.39 10.22
N ALA A 32 6.59 7.69 10.05
CA ALA A 32 5.58 8.69 9.70
C ALA A 32 6.12 9.66 8.65
N PHE A 33 5.46 10.80 8.48
CA PHE A 33 5.89 11.88 7.60
C PHE A 33 6.61 13.01 8.35
N GLY A 34 6.79 12.86 9.65
CA GLY A 34 7.44 13.80 10.54
C GLY A 34 6.88 13.70 11.96
N ALA A 35 7.27 14.63 12.83
CA ALA A 35 6.77 14.72 14.19
C ALA A 35 6.53 16.17 14.59
N THR A 36 5.48 16.39 15.38
CA THR A 36 5.27 17.66 16.08
C THR A 36 6.30 17.81 17.22
N ASN A 37 6.50 19.04 17.68
CA ASN A 37 7.37 19.26 18.83
C ASN A 37 6.88 18.51 20.09
N GLN A 38 5.57 18.38 20.28
CA GLN A 38 4.99 17.64 21.40
C GLN A 38 5.31 16.15 21.30
N GLN A 39 5.10 15.53 20.14
CA GLN A 39 5.47 14.12 19.91
C GLN A 39 6.94 13.83 20.20
N ILE A 40 7.83 14.78 19.89
CA ILE A 40 9.25 14.64 20.19
C ILE A 40 9.50 14.71 21.71
N ILE A 41 8.82 15.61 22.43
CA ILE A 41 8.93 15.73 23.89
C ILE A 41 8.42 14.44 24.56
N ASP A 42 7.25 13.96 24.16
CA ASP A 42 6.63 12.75 24.69
C ASP A 42 7.50 11.51 24.41
N GLY A 43 8.03 11.40 23.19
CA GLY A 43 8.92 10.31 22.78
C GLY A 43 10.27 10.31 23.52
N LEU A 44 10.76 11.47 23.98
CA LEU A 44 11.95 11.55 24.82
C LEU A 44 11.73 10.99 26.23
N ALA A 45 10.49 11.02 26.72
CA ALA A 45 10.13 10.45 28.02
C ALA A 45 9.96 8.93 28.00
N MET A 46 10.02 8.31 26.83
CA MET A 46 9.85 6.86 26.60
C MET A 46 11.17 6.20 26.20
N SER A 47 11.25 4.88 26.34
CA SER A 47 12.29 4.11 25.66
C SER A 47 12.00 4.02 24.14
N PRO A 48 13.03 3.75 23.31
CA PRO A 48 12.81 3.55 21.86
C PRO A 48 11.75 2.49 21.56
N ASP A 49 11.82 1.33 22.22
CA ASP A 49 10.89 0.22 22.01
C ASP A 49 9.46 0.60 22.41
N ALA A 50 9.30 1.22 23.61
CA ALA A 50 7.98 1.66 24.07
C ALA A 50 7.34 2.69 23.14
N LEU A 51 8.13 3.57 22.51
CA LEU A 51 7.61 4.51 21.53
C LEU A 51 7.19 3.82 20.23
N ILE A 52 7.96 2.81 19.77
CA ILE A 52 7.61 2.01 18.59
C ILE A 52 6.31 1.25 18.83
N ASP A 53 6.21 0.54 19.97
CA ASP A 53 5.02 -0.21 20.34
C ASP A 53 3.79 0.69 20.41
N GLN A 54 3.92 1.86 21.05
CA GLN A 54 2.84 2.84 21.10
C GLN A 54 2.38 3.28 19.71
N ILE A 55 3.31 3.56 18.76
CA ILE A 55 2.96 3.97 17.40
C ILE A 55 2.24 2.84 16.67
N ILE A 56 2.68 1.59 16.84
CA ILE A 56 2.05 0.42 16.24
C ILE A 56 0.64 0.22 16.81
N ASP A 57 0.50 0.21 18.12
CA ASP A 57 -0.78 -0.01 18.81
C ASP A 57 -1.81 1.07 18.45
N GLN A 58 -1.39 2.33 18.44
CA GLN A 58 -2.24 3.44 17.99
C GLN A 58 -2.68 3.26 16.54
N THR A 59 -1.77 2.84 15.66
CA THR A 59 -2.06 2.59 14.25
C THR A 59 -3.09 1.46 14.09
N LEU A 60 -2.95 0.37 14.83
CA LEU A 60 -3.87 -0.76 14.78
C LEU A 60 -5.25 -0.44 15.36
N ALA A 61 -5.30 0.42 16.38
CA ALA A 61 -6.55 0.83 17.04
C ALA A 61 -7.38 1.82 16.20
N LEU A 62 -6.76 2.57 15.28
CA LEU A 62 -7.48 3.56 14.47
C LEU A 62 -8.33 2.86 13.39
N PRO A 63 -9.62 3.22 13.26
CA PRO A 63 -10.45 2.72 12.17
C PRO A 63 -9.93 3.24 10.81
N LEU A 64 -10.37 2.60 9.74
CA LEU A 64 -10.22 3.17 8.40
C LEU A 64 -11.13 4.39 8.25
N SER A 65 -10.76 5.31 7.37
CA SER A 65 -11.65 6.40 6.98
C SER A 65 -12.94 5.87 6.36
N PRO A 66 -14.07 6.54 6.58
CA PRO A 66 -15.33 6.15 5.97
C PRO A 66 -15.22 6.08 4.44
N ALA A 67 -15.87 5.07 3.87
CA ALA A 67 -15.94 4.92 2.44
C ALA A 67 -16.71 6.11 1.81
N PRO A 68 -16.25 6.67 0.68
CA PRO A 68 -17.06 7.60 -0.08
C PRO A 68 -18.32 6.92 -0.63
N ILE A 69 -19.34 7.70 -0.98
CA ILE A 69 -20.63 7.17 -1.45
C ILE A 69 -20.50 6.33 -2.73
N TRP A 70 -19.49 6.61 -3.53
CA TRP A 70 -19.22 5.93 -4.80
C TRP A 70 -18.26 4.72 -4.65
N ALA A 71 -17.92 4.32 -3.44
CA ALA A 71 -16.91 3.29 -3.16
C ALA A 71 -17.22 1.92 -3.79
N ASP A 72 -18.49 1.62 -3.98
CA ASP A 72 -19.02 0.39 -4.59
C ASP A 72 -19.68 0.61 -5.95
N TRP A 73 -19.58 1.82 -6.53
CA TRP A 73 -20.10 2.10 -7.86
C TRP A 73 -19.19 1.48 -8.92
N THR A 74 -19.69 0.45 -9.54
CA THR A 74 -19.02 -0.22 -10.64
C THR A 74 -19.52 0.34 -11.99
N ARG A 75 -18.91 -0.07 -13.08
CA ARG A 75 -19.36 0.32 -14.43
C ARG A 75 -20.78 -0.14 -14.75
N TYR A 76 -21.30 -1.08 -13.96
CA TYR A 76 -22.65 -1.60 -14.07
C TYR A 76 -23.22 -1.81 -12.65
N PRO A 77 -24.45 -1.33 -12.39
CA PRO A 77 -25.34 -0.60 -13.31
C PRO A 77 -24.88 0.85 -13.52
N ILE A 78 -25.04 1.34 -14.75
CA ILE A 78 -24.77 2.74 -15.17
C ILE A 78 -25.61 3.75 -14.37
N ASP A 79 -26.71 3.30 -13.77
CA ASP A 79 -27.65 4.12 -13.00
C ASP A 79 -27.02 4.79 -11.76
N ASP A 80 -25.90 4.27 -11.26
CA ASP A 80 -25.13 4.86 -10.16
C ASP A 80 -24.43 6.17 -10.56
N TYR A 81 -24.23 6.39 -11.86
CA TYR A 81 -23.62 7.60 -12.40
C TYR A 81 -24.69 8.57 -12.90
N ALA A 82 -24.41 9.87 -12.82
CA ALA A 82 -25.38 10.89 -13.22
C ALA A 82 -25.80 10.70 -14.68
N ALA A 83 -27.11 10.73 -14.93
CA ALA A 83 -27.65 10.60 -16.27
C ALA A 83 -27.11 11.67 -17.21
N GLY A 84 -26.55 11.26 -18.35
CA GLY A 84 -25.98 12.14 -19.37
C GLY A 84 -24.55 12.59 -19.12
N GLY A 85 -23.87 12.14 -18.04
CA GLY A 85 -22.45 12.35 -17.81
C GLY A 85 -21.60 11.28 -18.49
N ASP A 86 -20.38 11.64 -18.92
CA ASP A 86 -19.38 10.66 -19.32
C ASP A 86 -18.91 9.88 -18.08
N PHE A 87 -18.89 8.56 -18.17
CA PHE A 87 -18.45 7.69 -17.06
C PHE A 87 -17.03 8.01 -16.63
N SER A 88 -16.13 8.21 -17.58
CA SER A 88 -14.73 8.52 -17.35
C SER A 88 -14.58 9.87 -16.63
N ASP A 89 -15.29 10.91 -17.05
CA ASP A 89 -15.24 12.23 -16.41
C ASP A 89 -15.68 12.15 -14.94
N GLN A 90 -16.73 11.37 -14.63
CA GLN A 90 -17.18 11.16 -13.26
C GLN A 90 -16.18 10.35 -12.44
N ALA A 91 -15.58 9.30 -13.01
CA ALA A 91 -14.56 8.50 -12.36
C ALA A 91 -13.31 9.33 -12.02
N TYR A 92 -12.89 10.24 -12.92
CA TYR A 92 -11.83 11.21 -12.62
C TYR A 92 -12.24 12.23 -11.56
N GLY A 93 -13.50 12.65 -11.53
CA GLY A 93 -14.04 13.47 -10.43
C GLY A 93 -13.87 12.80 -9.07
N HIS A 94 -14.20 11.51 -8.97
CA HIS A 94 -14.02 10.71 -7.75
C HIS A 94 -12.54 10.50 -7.39
N LEU A 95 -11.65 10.37 -8.39
CA LEU A 95 -10.19 10.36 -8.14
C LEU A 95 -9.75 11.66 -7.46
N PHE A 96 -10.20 12.81 -7.96
CA PHE A 96 -9.88 14.12 -7.36
C PHE A 96 -10.52 14.30 -5.97
N GLU A 97 -11.54 13.55 -5.62
CA GLU A 97 -12.12 13.49 -4.27
C GLU A 97 -11.31 12.58 -3.35
N LEU A 98 -10.84 11.42 -3.85
CA LEU A 98 -10.05 10.46 -3.07
C LEU A 98 -8.65 10.96 -2.73
N VAL A 99 -7.99 11.70 -3.62
CA VAL A 99 -6.61 12.17 -3.40
C VAL A 99 -6.48 13.04 -2.14
N PRO A 100 -7.33 14.06 -1.89
CA PRO A 100 -7.32 14.80 -0.63
C PRO A 100 -7.62 13.93 0.60
N GLN A 101 -8.52 12.96 0.50
CA GLN A 101 -8.78 12.00 1.58
C GLN A 101 -7.52 11.19 1.88
N TRP A 102 -6.86 10.64 0.87
CA TRP A 102 -5.61 9.90 1.05
C TRP A 102 -4.52 10.74 1.71
N LEU A 103 -4.35 11.99 1.27
CA LEU A 103 -3.40 12.92 1.90
C LEU A 103 -3.77 13.19 3.37
N ASN A 104 -5.05 13.36 3.67
CA ASN A 104 -5.51 13.53 5.06
C ASN A 104 -5.24 12.28 5.90
N ASP A 105 -5.46 11.09 5.35
CA ASP A 105 -5.17 9.82 6.02
C ASP A 105 -3.67 9.64 6.29
N MET A 106 -2.80 10.10 5.39
CA MET A 106 -1.36 10.14 5.63
C MET A 106 -0.98 11.06 6.80
N LEU A 107 -1.69 12.15 7.01
CA LEU A 107 -1.43 13.08 8.10
C LEU A 107 -2.01 12.62 9.44
N THR A 108 -3.20 12.03 9.41
CA THR A 108 -3.95 11.61 10.62
C THR A 108 -3.56 10.23 11.11
N ASN A 109 -3.30 9.28 10.20
CA ASN A 109 -2.89 7.90 10.47
C ASN A 109 -1.44 7.68 10.02
N SER A 110 -0.53 8.51 10.45
CA SER A 110 0.82 8.69 9.92
C SER A 110 1.57 7.40 9.58
N PHE A 111 1.60 6.41 10.47
CA PHE A 111 2.34 5.16 10.22
C PHE A 111 1.59 4.27 9.22
N ARG A 112 0.28 4.09 9.36
CA ARG A 112 -0.53 3.37 8.36
C ARG A 112 -0.43 4.04 6.99
N GLY A 113 -0.57 5.37 6.94
CA GLY A 113 -0.45 6.15 5.70
C GLY A 113 0.94 6.00 5.06
N LYS A 114 2.01 5.97 5.88
CA LYS A 114 3.37 5.73 5.41
C LYS A 114 3.55 4.35 4.79
N LEU A 115 3.00 3.32 5.43
CA LEU A 115 3.05 1.96 4.92
C LEU A 115 2.15 1.78 3.70
N ALA A 116 0.95 2.37 3.68
CA ALA A 116 0.08 2.33 2.50
C ALA A 116 0.77 2.97 1.28
N LEU A 117 1.48 4.08 1.46
CA LEU A 117 2.30 4.68 0.39
C LEU A 117 3.46 3.77 -0.02
N PHE A 118 4.13 3.11 0.92
CA PHE A 118 5.16 2.12 0.62
C PHE A 118 4.60 0.97 -0.21
N TRP A 119 3.47 0.41 0.20
CA TRP A 119 2.81 -0.68 -0.51
C TRP A 119 2.24 -0.24 -1.86
N HIS A 120 1.78 1.00 -1.98
CA HIS A 120 1.39 1.58 -3.28
C HIS A 120 2.57 1.62 -4.27
N ASN A 121 3.77 1.96 -3.80
CA ASN A 121 4.97 1.90 -4.64
C ASN A 121 5.43 0.48 -4.96
N HIS A 122 5.00 -0.51 -4.18
CA HIS A 122 5.31 -1.93 -4.41
C HIS A 122 4.28 -2.60 -5.34
N PHE A 123 2.99 -2.43 -5.05
CA PHE A 123 1.88 -2.97 -5.84
C PHE A 123 1.26 -1.90 -6.74
N VAL A 124 2.03 -1.34 -7.64
CA VAL A 124 1.61 -0.22 -8.49
C VAL A 124 0.43 -0.59 -9.37
N THR A 125 -0.55 0.31 -9.49
CA THR A 125 -1.58 0.31 -10.53
C THR A 125 -1.73 1.71 -11.13
N ARG A 126 -2.35 1.82 -12.28
CA ARG A 126 -2.64 3.10 -12.94
C ARG A 126 -4.13 3.25 -13.13
N PHE A 127 -4.71 4.36 -12.68
CA PHE A 127 -6.14 4.62 -12.76
C PHE A 127 -6.66 4.59 -14.19
N ASP A 128 -5.91 5.14 -15.14
CA ASP A 128 -6.26 5.20 -16.55
C ASP A 128 -6.30 3.83 -17.28
N THR A 129 -5.89 2.75 -16.62
CA THR A 129 -6.00 1.40 -17.18
C THR A 129 -7.35 0.75 -16.89
N TYR A 130 -8.01 1.11 -15.80
CA TYR A 130 -9.32 0.55 -15.42
C TYR A 130 -10.44 1.58 -15.36
N ASP A 131 -10.11 2.86 -15.23
CA ASP A 131 -11.03 4.01 -15.34
C ASP A 131 -12.33 3.84 -14.53
N CYS A 132 -12.20 3.25 -13.31
CA CYS A 132 -13.30 2.93 -12.43
C CYS A 132 -12.94 3.30 -10.98
N SER A 133 -13.70 4.23 -10.41
CA SER A 133 -13.44 4.74 -9.07
C SER A 133 -13.65 3.72 -7.97
N ALA A 134 -14.62 2.79 -8.11
CA ALA A 134 -14.82 1.71 -7.15
C ALA A 134 -13.59 0.78 -7.07
N TYR A 135 -12.97 0.45 -8.21
CA TYR A 135 -11.75 -0.36 -8.26
C TYR A 135 -10.57 0.35 -7.62
N LEU A 136 -10.45 1.66 -7.85
CA LEU A 136 -9.45 2.49 -7.19
C LEU A 136 -9.66 2.52 -5.66
N TYR A 137 -10.91 2.65 -5.20
CA TYR A 137 -11.19 2.67 -3.77
C TYR A 137 -10.93 1.31 -3.12
N GLU A 138 -11.31 0.20 -3.75
CA GLU A 138 -11.01 -1.16 -3.28
C GLU A 138 -9.49 -1.36 -3.13
N TYR A 139 -8.71 -0.99 -4.15
CA TYR A 139 -7.26 -1.02 -4.11
C TYR A 139 -6.69 -0.16 -2.96
N TYR A 140 -7.13 1.10 -2.84
CA TYR A 140 -6.70 2.00 -1.77
C TYR A 140 -7.04 1.44 -0.38
N LYS A 141 -8.26 0.95 -0.19
CA LYS A 141 -8.72 0.33 1.06
C LYS A 141 -7.84 -0.84 1.45
N LEU A 142 -7.49 -1.69 0.50
CA LEU A 142 -6.65 -2.87 0.73
C LEU A 142 -5.24 -2.48 1.18
N LEU A 143 -4.65 -1.42 0.61
CA LEU A 143 -3.37 -0.87 1.08
C LEU A 143 -3.43 -0.44 2.54
N GLN A 144 -4.54 0.15 2.98
CA GLN A 144 -4.74 0.60 4.36
C GLN A 144 -4.98 -0.58 5.32
N GLU A 145 -5.83 -1.53 4.94
CA GLU A 145 -6.18 -2.70 5.76
C GLU A 145 -4.97 -3.59 6.03
N TYR A 146 -4.13 -3.78 5.03
CA TYR A 146 -2.97 -4.68 5.09
C TYR A 146 -1.64 -3.96 5.31
N ALA A 147 -1.66 -2.66 5.61
CA ALA A 147 -0.44 -1.89 5.85
C ALA A 147 0.52 -2.56 6.86
N LEU A 148 -0.05 -3.15 7.93
CA LEU A 148 0.64 -3.93 8.97
C LEU A 148 0.20 -5.40 8.99
N GLY A 149 -0.45 -5.87 7.95
CA GLY A 149 -1.04 -7.19 7.86
C GLY A 149 -0.09 -8.30 7.45
N ASN A 150 -0.65 -9.48 7.27
CA ASN A 150 0.09 -10.63 6.74
C ASN A 150 0.34 -10.45 5.23
N PHE A 151 1.61 -10.41 4.83
CA PHE A 151 2.02 -10.15 3.44
C PHE A 151 1.48 -11.19 2.46
N ARG A 152 1.47 -12.48 2.82
CA ARG A 152 0.95 -13.55 1.93
C ARG A 152 -0.53 -13.33 1.61
N ILE A 153 -1.33 -13.01 2.64
CA ILE A 153 -2.76 -12.73 2.45
C ILE A 153 -2.93 -11.45 1.64
N PHE A 154 -2.12 -10.45 1.91
CA PHE A 154 -2.15 -9.18 1.21
C PHE A 154 -1.82 -9.33 -0.28
N ALA A 155 -0.72 -10.01 -0.63
CA ALA A 155 -0.34 -10.25 -2.01
C ALA A 155 -1.41 -11.02 -2.79
N HIS A 156 -2.01 -12.05 -2.16
CA HIS A 156 -3.12 -12.79 -2.78
C HIS A 156 -4.34 -11.90 -3.03
N LYS A 157 -4.77 -11.14 -2.01
CA LYS A 157 -5.93 -10.23 -2.16
C LYS A 157 -5.65 -9.13 -3.18
N MET A 158 -4.45 -8.58 -3.20
CA MET A 158 -4.04 -7.55 -4.16
C MET A 158 -4.11 -8.08 -5.59
N GLY A 159 -3.63 -9.30 -5.82
CA GLY A 159 -3.60 -9.92 -7.13
C GLY A 159 -4.98 -10.14 -7.76
N ILE A 160 -5.99 -10.36 -6.94
CA ILE A 160 -7.38 -10.57 -7.43
C ILE A 160 -8.22 -9.28 -7.42
N THR A 161 -7.65 -8.12 -7.07
CA THR A 161 -8.39 -6.86 -7.20
C THR A 161 -8.65 -6.53 -8.66
N PRO A 162 -9.82 -5.99 -9.02
CA PRO A 162 -10.09 -5.58 -10.40
C PRO A 162 -9.07 -4.59 -10.94
N ALA A 163 -8.59 -3.66 -10.11
CA ALA A 163 -7.55 -2.70 -10.49
C ALA A 163 -6.25 -3.39 -10.92
N MET A 164 -5.78 -4.41 -10.19
CA MET A 164 -4.56 -5.15 -10.51
C MET A 164 -4.76 -6.06 -11.71
N LEU A 165 -5.89 -6.77 -11.78
CA LEU A 165 -6.22 -7.64 -12.91
C LEU A 165 -6.24 -6.85 -14.24
N MET A 166 -6.83 -5.66 -14.25
CA MET A 166 -6.84 -4.82 -15.45
C MET A 166 -5.47 -4.21 -15.74
N TYR A 167 -4.74 -3.79 -14.70
CA TYR A 167 -3.41 -3.18 -14.89
C TYR A 167 -2.38 -4.14 -15.48
N LEU A 168 -2.45 -5.43 -15.13
CA LEU A 168 -1.53 -6.48 -15.62
C LEU A 168 -2.15 -7.43 -16.64
N ASN A 169 -3.27 -7.03 -17.26
CA ASN A 169 -3.98 -7.80 -18.31
C ASN A 169 -4.44 -9.20 -17.84
N GLY A 170 -4.60 -9.41 -16.54
CA GLY A 170 -5.12 -10.67 -16.00
C GLY A 170 -6.58 -10.93 -16.39
N ASN A 171 -7.34 -9.88 -16.69
CA ASN A 171 -8.69 -9.96 -17.22
C ASN A 171 -8.78 -10.45 -18.67
N GLU A 172 -7.65 -10.54 -19.36
CA GLU A 172 -7.52 -11.06 -20.74
C GLU A 172 -6.96 -12.49 -20.77
N ASN A 173 -6.85 -13.12 -19.59
CA ASN A 173 -6.27 -14.45 -19.47
C ASN A 173 -7.27 -15.52 -19.96
N GLU A 174 -6.85 -16.38 -20.88
CA GLU A 174 -7.68 -17.43 -21.48
C GLU A 174 -6.93 -18.77 -21.48
N VAL A 175 -7.68 -19.89 -21.38
CA VAL A 175 -7.13 -21.27 -21.30
C VAL A 175 -6.20 -21.58 -22.49
N GLU A 176 -6.54 -21.15 -23.69
CA GLU A 176 -5.78 -21.46 -24.90
C GLU A 176 -4.64 -20.45 -25.15
N SER A 177 -4.66 -19.31 -24.45
CA SER A 177 -3.67 -18.23 -24.57
C SER A 177 -3.46 -17.55 -23.22
N PRO A 178 -2.80 -18.24 -22.26
CA PRO A 178 -2.57 -17.68 -20.94
C PRO A 178 -1.70 -16.44 -21.00
N ASN A 179 -2.13 -15.38 -20.29
CA ASN A 179 -1.38 -14.14 -20.16
C ASN A 179 -0.43 -14.25 -18.96
N GLU A 180 0.86 -14.28 -19.23
CA GLU A 180 1.89 -14.45 -18.20
C GLU A 180 2.22 -13.17 -17.43
N ASN A 181 1.70 -12.02 -17.83
CA ASN A 181 2.14 -10.73 -17.29
C ASN A 181 1.96 -10.66 -15.76
N TYR A 182 0.77 -10.98 -15.26
CA TYR A 182 0.53 -10.99 -13.80
C TYR A 182 1.43 -12.02 -13.08
N ALA A 183 1.56 -13.24 -13.63
CA ALA A 183 2.38 -14.28 -13.01
C ALA A 183 3.85 -13.87 -12.92
N ARG A 184 4.38 -13.27 -13.97
CA ARG A 184 5.74 -12.73 -14.03
C ARG A 184 5.94 -11.62 -13.00
N GLU A 185 5.06 -10.62 -12.98
CA GLU A 185 5.18 -9.51 -12.04
C GLU A 185 5.01 -9.95 -10.58
N LEU A 186 4.15 -10.95 -10.32
CA LEU A 186 4.02 -11.52 -8.97
C LEU A 186 5.34 -12.12 -8.50
N MET A 187 6.06 -12.87 -9.35
CA MET A 187 7.33 -13.47 -8.98
C MET A 187 8.47 -12.45 -8.99
N GLU A 188 8.59 -11.65 -10.04
CA GLU A 188 9.74 -10.75 -10.23
C GLU A 188 9.70 -9.50 -9.37
N LEU A 189 8.54 -8.82 -9.27
CA LEU A 189 8.45 -7.52 -8.61
C LEU A 189 7.78 -7.60 -7.24
N PHE A 190 6.78 -8.47 -7.07
CA PHE A 190 5.95 -8.40 -5.87
C PHE A 190 6.40 -9.35 -4.77
N THR A 191 7.10 -10.46 -5.08
CA THR A 191 7.42 -11.46 -4.04
C THR A 191 8.88 -11.92 -4.03
N MET A 192 9.36 -12.62 -5.06
CA MET A 192 10.63 -13.33 -5.02
C MET A 192 11.83 -12.51 -5.48
N GLY A 193 11.62 -11.56 -6.38
CA GLY A 193 12.67 -10.83 -7.07
C GLY A 193 13.13 -11.56 -8.33
N ARG A 194 13.58 -10.79 -9.32
CA ARG A 194 13.98 -11.29 -10.62
C ARG A 194 15.09 -12.36 -10.52
N ASP A 195 14.98 -13.42 -11.29
CA ASP A 195 15.95 -14.52 -11.40
C ASP A 195 16.24 -15.22 -10.05
N ASN A 196 15.29 -15.22 -9.12
CA ASN A 196 15.49 -15.65 -7.74
C ASN A 196 14.72 -16.94 -7.39
N GLY A 197 15.09 -18.05 -8.01
CA GLY A 197 14.65 -19.41 -7.63
C GLY A 197 13.36 -19.89 -8.27
N TYR A 198 12.90 -19.28 -9.33
CA TYR A 198 11.81 -19.74 -10.21
C TYR A 198 12.32 -19.80 -11.67
N THR A 199 11.59 -20.49 -12.51
CA THR A 199 11.88 -20.68 -13.94
C THR A 199 10.78 -20.07 -14.81
N GLU A 200 11.00 -19.96 -16.12
CA GLU A 200 9.95 -19.57 -17.06
C GLU A 200 8.77 -20.57 -17.03
N ASP A 201 9.03 -21.85 -16.85
CA ASP A 201 7.97 -22.86 -16.73
C ASP A 201 7.09 -22.60 -15.50
N ASP A 202 7.66 -22.15 -14.38
CA ASP A 202 6.88 -21.76 -13.19
C ASP A 202 5.95 -20.55 -13.45
N ILE A 203 6.39 -19.61 -14.28
CA ILE A 203 5.58 -18.45 -14.69
C ILE A 203 4.40 -18.92 -15.56
N VAL A 204 4.66 -19.80 -16.53
CA VAL A 204 3.62 -20.39 -17.38
C VAL A 204 2.59 -21.13 -16.54
N GLU A 205 3.03 -22.03 -15.65
CA GLU A 205 2.14 -22.79 -14.76
C GLU A 205 1.31 -21.87 -13.83
N LEU A 206 1.93 -20.81 -13.30
CA LEU A 206 1.23 -19.83 -12.46
C LEU A 206 0.17 -19.05 -13.25
N SER A 207 0.45 -18.71 -14.52
CA SER A 207 -0.50 -17.99 -15.37
C SER A 207 -1.79 -18.77 -15.62
N LEU A 208 -1.71 -20.10 -15.67
CA LEU A 208 -2.85 -21.01 -15.83
C LEU A 208 -3.77 -21.05 -14.60
N ILE A 209 -3.29 -20.68 -13.41
CA ILE A 209 -4.10 -20.68 -12.18
C ILE A 209 -5.08 -19.51 -12.13
N HIS A 210 -4.83 -18.45 -12.90
CA HIS A 210 -5.62 -17.22 -12.89
C HIS A 210 -6.61 -17.13 -14.08
N ILE A 211 -6.99 -18.25 -14.63
CA ILE A 211 -7.97 -18.37 -15.72
C ILE A 211 -9.39 -18.48 -15.16
#